data_613bc557fd0bb85800b6d4d7f11d3b6b
#
_entry.id   613bc557fd0bb85800b6d4d7f11d3b6b
#
_cell.length_a   1.000
_cell.length_b   1.000
_cell.length_c   1.000
_cell.angle_alpha   90.00
_cell.angle_beta   90.00
_cell.angle_gamma   90.00
#
_symmetry.space_group_name_H-M   'P 1'
#
loop_
_entity.id
_entity.type
_entity.pdbx_description
1 polymer ?
#
loop_
_entity_poly.entity_id
_entity_poly.type
_entity_poly.pdbx_seq_one_letter_code
_entity_poly.pdbx_strand_id
1 'polypeptide(L)'
;MSQPSKLRVGIVGGTGYTGVELLRLLANHPHAELVAITSRSEDGVAVADMYPSLRGHSDLRFSMPDVKRLASCDVVFFATPHNVAQRMMPELLAENGRVVDLSADFRIRDPELWAHWYQETHSCPELLKETVYGLPEVNREAIRAARLVACAGCYPTAVQLGYLPALEQGWIDDQQLIANCASGVSGAGRAA
;
A
#
# COMPACT_ATOMS: atom_id res chain seq x y z
N MET A 1 -25.29 -11.17 -20.71
CA MET A 1 -24.54 -11.42 -19.47
C MET A 1 -24.12 -10.05 -18.93
N SER A 2 -24.63 -9.64 -17.76
CA SER A 2 -24.21 -8.38 -17.12
C SER A 2 -22.72 -8.47 -16.80
N GLN A 3 -21.93 -7.48 -17.19
CA GLN A 3 -20.53 -7.39 -16.73
C GLN A 3 -20.53 -7.35 -15.19
N PRO A 4 -19.62 -8.09 -14.55
CA PRO A 4 -19.48 -7.99 -13.10
C PRO A 4 -19.18 -6.55 -12.72
N SER A 5 -19.80 -6.06 -11.65
CA SER A 5 -19.55 -4.72 -11.14
C SER A 5 -18.06 -4.57 -10.81
N LYS A 6 -17.45 -3.47 -11.24
CA LYS A 6 -16.06 -3.18 -10.88
C LYS A 6 -15.93 -2.95 -9.37
N LEU A 7 -14.80 -3.38 -8.81
CA LEU A 7 -14.45 -3.07 -7.41
C LEU A 7 -14.18 -1.56 -7.27
N ARG A 8 -14.78 -0.96 -6.27
CA ARG A 8 -14.59 0.45 -5.93
C ARG A 8 -13.30 0.62 -5.12
N VAL A 9 -12.39 1.41 -5.65
CA VAL A 9 -11.05 1.59 -5.07
C VAL A 9 -10.87 3.02 -4.58
N GLY A 10 -10.31 3.16 -3.36
CA GLY A 10 -9.86 4.42 -2.80
C GLY A 10 -8.33 4.47 -2.69
N ILE A 11 -7.74 5.66 -2.83
CA ILE A 11 -6.30 5.91 -2.59
C ILE A 11 -6.14 7.02 -1.55
N VAL A 12 -5.40 6.73 -0.49
CA VAL A 12 -4.95 7.72 0.49
C VAL A 12 -3.49 8.09 0.19
N GLY A 13 -3.21 9.39 -0.02
CA GLY A 13 -1.87 9.86 -0.35
C GLY A 13 -1.53 9.79 -1.84
N GLY A 14 -2.45 10.26 -2.71
CA GLY A 14 -2.33 10.16 -4.17
C GLY A 14 -1.28 11.07 -4.84
N THR A 15 -0.59 11.95 -4.10
CA THR A 15 0.34 12.96 -4.66
C THR A 15 1.79 12.52 -4.75
N GLY A 16 2.18 11.42 -4.09
CA GLY A 16 3.52 10.83 -4.17
C GLY A 16 3.73 9.96 -5.42
N TYR A 17 4.97 9.51 -5.68
CA TYR A 17 5.27 8.59 -6.79
C TYR A 17 4.48 7.29 -6.71
N THR A 18 4.33 6.70 -5.53
CA THR A 18 3.53 5.49 -5.35
C THR A 18 2.05 5.74 -5.66
N GLY A 19 1.53 6.91 -5.25
CA GLY A 19 0.14 7.29 -5.52
C GLY A 19 -0.14 7.47 -7.01
N VAL A 20 0.74 8.17 -7.74
CA VAL A 20 0.55 8.34 -9.19
C VAL A 20 0.71 7.02 -9.96
N GLU A 21 1.56 6.13 -9.49
CA GLU A 21 1.71 4.81 -10.10
C GLU A 21 0.47 3.93 -9.88
N LEU A 22 -0.14 3.97 -8.69
CA LEU A 22 -1.45 3.35 -8.45
C LEU A 22 -2.53 3.93 -9.37
N LEU A 23 -2.58 5.25 -9.53
CA LEU A 23 -3.49 5.91 -10.46
C LEU A 23 -3.32 5.37 -11.88
N ARG A 24 -2.08 5.31 -12.37
CA ARG A 24 -1.75 4.83 -13.72
C ARG A 24 -2.18 3.36 -13.93
N LEU A 25 -1.94 2.50 -12.94
CA LEU A 25 -2.30 1.08 -13.01
C LEU A 25 -3.81 0.87 -12.93
N LEU A 26 -4.50 1.61 -12.06
CA LEU A 26 -5.93 1.46 -11.83
C LEU A 26 -6.78 2.13 -12.92
N ALA A 27 -6.29 3.18 -13.58
CA ALA A 27 -7.01 3.90 -14.62
C ALA A 27 -7.51 2.99 -15.76
N ASN A 28 -6.76 1.94 -16.09
CA ASN A 28 -7.11 0.98 -17.13
C ASN A 28 -7.39 -0.43 -16.60
N HIS A 29 -7.60 -0.57 -15.27
CA HIS A 29 -7.82 -1.89 -14.69
C HIS A 29 -9.23 -2.42 -15.05
N PRO A 30 -9.36 -3.63 -15.62
CA PRO A 30 -10.65 -4.11 -16.15
C PRO A 30 -11.70 -4.35 -15.06
N HIS A 31 -11.29 -4.63 -13.82
CA HIS A 31 -12.16 -5.01 -12.72
C HIS A 31 -12.16 -4.03 -11.55
N ALA A 32 -11.51 -2.89 -11.69
CA ALA A 32 -11.46 -1.84 -10.66
C ALA A 32 -11.93 -0.51 -11.20
N GLU A 33 -12.53 0.29 -10.33
CA GLU A 33 -12.94 1.66 -10.57
C GLU A 33 -12.41 2.53 -9.43
N LEU A 34 -11.60 3.52 -9.77
CA LEU A 34 -11.12 4.49 -8.80
C LEU A 34 -12.22 5.49 -8.48
N VAL A 35 -12.69 5.51 -7.23
CA VAL A 35 -13.84 6.35 -6.79
C VAL A 35 -13.45 7.39 -5.75
N ALA A 36 -12.28 7.26 -5.12
CA ALA A 36 -11.78 8.21 -4.14
C ALA A 36 -10.26 8.34 -4.21
N ILE A 37 -9.77 9.57 -4.11
CA ILE A 37 -8.35 9.86 -3.96
C ILE A 37 -8.19 11.03 -3.01
N THR A 38 -7.22 10.92 -2.08
CA THR A 38 -7.05 11.95 -1.05
C THR A 38 -5.65 12.55 -1.06
N SER A 39 -5.62 13.82 -0.68
CA SER A 39 -4.41 14.57 -0.38
C SER A 39 -4.75 15.67 0.64
N ARG A 40 -3.84 15.94 1.57
CA ARG A 40 -4.01 17.04 2.53
C ARG A 40 -3.61 18.39 1.97
N SER A 41 -2.74 18.42 0.94
CA SER A 41 -2.22 19.65 0.34
C SER A 41 -2.96 20.08 -0.91
N GLU A 42 -3.64 19.16 -1.60
CA GLU A 42 -4.18 19.36 -2.94
C GLU A 42 -5.71 19.20 -3.00
N ASP A 43 -6.40 19.55 -1.91
CA ASP A 43 -7.87 19.46 -1.86
C ASP A 43 -8.52 20.26 -2.98
N GLY A 44 -9.46 19.65 -3.69
CA GLY A 44 -10.18 20.23 -4.83
C GLY A 44 -9.42 20.22 -6.17
N VAL A 45 -8.11 19.93 -6.19
CA VAL A 45 -7.32 19.88 -7.44
C VAL A 45 -7.73 18.66 -8.27
N ALA A 46 -7.95 18.82 -9.57
CA ALA A 46 -8.25 17.70 -10.44
C ALA A 46 -7.01 16.81 -10.66
N VAL A 47 -7.21 15.49 -10.64
CA VAL A 47 -6.14 14.52 -10.92
C VAL A 47 -5.49 14.79 -12.27
N ALA A 48 -6.30 15.11 -13.28
CA ALA A 48 -5.83 15.41 -14.65
C ALA A 48 -5.05 16.73 -14.78
N ASP A 49 -5.21 17.66 -13.83
CA ASP A 49 -4.42 18.91 -13.78
C ASP A 49 -3.04 18.63 -13.17
N MET A 50 -2.99 17.84 -12.11
CA MET A 50 -1.72 17.43 -11.48
C MET A 50 -0.94 16.44 -12.33
N TYR A 51 -1.63 15.51 -12.97
CA TYR A 51 -1.07 14.45 -13.80
C TYR A 51 -1.65 14.47 -15.21
N PRO A 52 -1.11 15.31 -16.11
CA PRO A 52 -1.64 15.46 -17.46
C PRO A 52 -1.72 14.18 -18.28
N SER A 53 -0.87 13.19 -17.97
CA SER A 53 -0.89 11.86 -18.58
C SER A 53 -2.15 11.05 -18.27
N LEU A 54 -2.92 11.45 -17.27
CA LEU A 54 -4.18 10.80 -16.86
C LEU A 54 -5.44 11.52 -17.39
N ARG A 55 -5.29 12.52 -18.25
CA ARG A 55 -6.43 13.18 -18.90
C ARG A 55 -7.24 12.17 -19.71
N GLY A 56 -8.57 12.22 -19.53
CA GLY A 56 -9.48 11.27 -20.16
C GLY A 56 -9.56 9.88 -19.51
N HIS A 57 -8.77 9.65 -18.46
CA HIS A 57 -8.79 8.39 -17.69
C HIS A 57 -9.37 8.55 -16.28
N SER A 58 -9.41 9.77 -15.74
CA SER A 58 -9.97 10.04 -14.43
C SER A 58 -10.48 11.48 -14.34
N ASP A 59 -11.73 11.65 -13.92
CA ASP A 59 -12.35 12.95 -13.62
C ASP A 59 -12.33 13.27 -12.11
N LEU A 60 -11.61 12.48 -11.33
CA LEU A 60 -11.52 12.66 -9.90
C LEU A 60 -10.76 13.94 -9.51
N ARG A 61 -11.19 14.49 -8.37
CA ARG A 61 -10.46 15.54 -7.66
C ARG A 61 -9.93 14.99 -6.35
N PHE A 62 -8.77 15.46 -5.95
CA PHE A 62 -8.25 15.20 -4.62
C PHE A 62 -9.22 15.75 -3.57
N SER A 63 -9.40 15.03 -2.48
CA SER A 63 -10.17 15.48 -1.32
C SER A 63 -9.39 15.26 -0.03
N MET A 64 -9.79 15.93 1.04
CA MET A 64 -9.30 15.58 2.37
C MET A 64 -9.63 14.12 2.69
N PRO A 65 -8.76 13.40 3.45
CA PRO A 65 -9.09 12.06 3.91
C PRO A 65 -10.37 12.05 4.76
N ASP A 66 -11.32 11.21 4.37
CA ASP A 66 -12.58 10.99 5.07
C ASP A 66 -12.81 9.49 5.22
N VAL A 67 -12.81 8.99 6.45
CA VAL A 67 -12.90 7.56 6.74
C VAL A 67 -14.23 6.98 6.26
N LYS A 68 -15.35 7.69 6.40
CA LYS A 68 -16.67 7.20 5.96
C LYS A 68 -16.73 7.03 4.44
N ARG A 69 -16.17 7.99 3.72
CA ARG A 69 -16.06 7.91 2.25
C ARG A 69 -15.15 6.76 1.83
N LEU A 70 -13.99 6.59 2.49
CA LEU A 70 -13.05 5.52 2.20
C LEU A 70 -13.63 4.15 2.56
N ALA A 71 -14.36 4.02 3.65
CA ALA A 71 -15.03 2.78 4.05
C ALA A 71 -16.15 2.34 3.06
N SER A 72 -16.63 3.25 2.21
CA SER A 72 -17.55 2.90 1.13
C SER A 72 -16.87 2.26 -0.09
N CYS A 73 -15.54 2.18 -0.10
CA CYS A 73 -14.75 1.49 -1.11
C CYS A 73 -14.62 0.00 -0.76
N ASP A 74 -14.51 -0.85 -1.79
CA ASP A 74 -14.24 -2.28 -1.59
C ASP A 74 -12.78 -2.52 -1.16
N VAL A 75 -11.86 -1.66 -1.63
CA VAL A 75 -10.43 -1.70 -1.28
C VAL A 75 -9.88 -0.28 -1.18
N VAL A 76 -9.07 -0.03 -0.15
CA VAL A 76 -8.36 1.24 0.04
C VAL A 76 -6.86 1.01 0.04
N PHE A 77 -6.14 1.74 -0.81
CA PHE A 77 -4.67 1.75 -0.82
C PHE A 77 -4.14 2.94 -0.01
N PHE A 78 -3.17 2.68 0.86
CA PHE A 78 -2.41 3.73 1.54
C PHE A 78 -1.05 3.91 0.86
N ALA A 79 -0.86 5.03 0.19
CA ALA A 79 0.38 5.47 -0.43
C ALA A 79 0.95 6.69 0.34
N THR A 80 1.00 6.56 1.65
CA THR A 80 1.36 7.62 2.59
C THR A 80 2.76 7.39 3.20
N PRO A 81 3.40 8.43 3.74
CA PRO A 81 4.50 8.23 4.68
C PRO A 81 4.08 7.34 5.86
N HIS A 82 5.06 6.75 6.57
CA HIS A 82 4.80 6.00 7.78
C HIS A 82 4.08 6.86 8.84
N ASN A 83 3.45 6.22 9.83
CA ASN A 83 2.64 6.82 10.89
C ASN A 83 1.31 7.46 10.44
N VAL A 84 0.94 7.38 9.17
CA VAL A 84 -0.36 7.88 8.69
C VAL A 84 -1.39 6.77 8.66
N ALA A 85 -1.04 5.61 8.10
CA ALA A 85 -1.95 4.49 7.95
C ALA A 85 -2.42 3.96 9.32
N GLN A 86 -1.51 3.75 10.27
CA GLN A 86 -1.85 3.23 11.60
C GLN A 86 -2.85 4.10 12.39
N ARG A 87 -2.90 5.41 12.12
CA ARG A 87 -3.85 6.32 12.80
C ARG A 87 -5.28 6.23 12.25
N MET A 88 -5.43 5.85 10.99
CA MET A 88 -6.74 5.74 10.33
C MET A 88 -7.25 4.31 10.31
N MET A 89 -6.37 3.33 10.47
CA MET A 89 -6.67 1.92 10.28
C MET A 89 -7.75 1.37 11.23
N PRO A 90 -7.74 1.65 12.55
CA PRO A 90 -8.74 1.12 13.45
C PRO A 90 -10.17 1.50 13.06
N GLU A 91 -10.39 2.77 12.72
CA GLU A 91 -11.69 3.29 12.31
C GLU A 91 -12.12 2.71 10.95
N LEU A 92 -11.20 2.63 9.98
CA LEU A 92 -11.50 2.13 8.65
C LEU A 92 -11.83 0.62 8.65
N LEU A 93 -11.10 -0.18 9.44
CA LEU A 93 -11.37 -1.62 9.57
C LEU A 93 -12.63 -1.92 10.40
N ALA A 94 -13.01 -1.03 11.32
CA ALA A 94 -14.28 -1.14 12.05
C ALA A 94 -15.50 -1.05 11.10
N GLU A 95 -15.40 -0.31 10.02
CA GLU A 95 -16.40 -0.18 8.95
C GLU A 95 -16.28 -1.28 7.87
N ASN A 96 -15.61 -2.41 8.16
CA ASN A 96 -15.38 -3.54 7.25
C ASN A 96 -14.56 -3.21 6.00
N GLY A 97 -13.75 -2.16 6.02
CA GLY A 97 -12.84 -1.81 4.94
C GLY A 97 -11.79 -2.91 4.70
N ARG A 98 -11.36 -3.08 3.44
CA ARG A 98 -10.17 -3.84 3.09
C ARG A 98 -9.06 -2.88 2.72
N VAL A 99 -7.88 -3.09 3.26
CA VAL A 99 -6.78 -2.14 3.10
C VAL A 99 -5.52 -2.83 2.60
N VAL A 100 -4.87 -2.16 1.64
CA VAL A 100 -3.52 -2.49 1.18
C VAL A 100 -2.62 -1.31 1.55
N ASP A 101 -1.77 -1.50 2.56
CA ASP A 101 -0.85 -0.47 3.04
C ASP A 101 0.52 -0.61 2.35
N LEU A 102 0.92 0.45 1.65
CA LEU A 102 2.24 0.53 1.02
C LEU A 102 3.27 1.23 1.91
N SER A 103 2.83 1.75 3.07
CA SER A 103 3.73 2.33 4.06
C SER A 103 4.50 1.25 4.84
N ALA A 104 5.25 1.67 5.83
CA ALA A 104 6.00 0.75 6.69
C ALA A 104 5.22 0.32 7.95
N ASP A 105 4.00 0.86 8.14
CA ASP A 105 3.33 0.82 9.44
C ASP A 105 3.02 -0.61 9.92
N PHE A 106 2.73 -1.53 9.01
CA PHE A 106 2.26 -2.87 9.35
C PHE A 106 3.18 -4.02 8.90
N ARG A 107 4.43 -3.73 8.48
CA ARG A 107 5.35 -4.74 7.93
C ARG A 107 5.97 -5.67 8.97
N ILE A 108 6.12 -5.21 10.20
CA ILE A 108 6.76 -5.94 11.31
C ILE A 108 5.68 -6.27 12.33
N ARG A 109 5.48 -7.56 12.60
CA ARG A 109 4.42 -8.05 13.51
C ARG A 109 4.70 -7.80 14.99
N ASP A 110 5.97 -7.77 15.36
CA ASP A 110 6.39 -7.49 16.73
C ASP A 110 6.40 -5.97 16.97
N PRO A 111 5.57 -5.45 17.88
CA PRO A 111 5.49 -4.02 18.14
C PRO A 111 6.75 -3.42 18.76
N GLU A 112 7.51 -4.19 19.56
CA GLU A 112 8.76 -3.73 20.15
C GLU A 112 9.85 -3.62 19.09
N LEU A 113 9.94 -4.63 18.20
CA LEU A 113 10.83 -4.61 17.05
C LEU A 113 10.47 -3.50 16.09
N TRP A 114 9.18 -3.26 15.83
CA TRP A 114 8.72 -2.16 15.01
C TRP A 114 9.16 -0.81 15.62
N ALA A 115 8.91 -0.61 16.92
CA ALA A 115 9.30 0.59 17.65
C ALA A 115 10.82 0.81 17.65
N HIS A 116 11.60 -0.27 17.76
CA HIS A 116 13.06 -0.22 17.68
C HIS A 116 13.54 0.35 16.33
N TRP A 117 12.98 -0.12 15.21
CA TRP A 117 13.41 0.31 13.88
C TRP A 117 12.88 1.68 13.46
N TYR A 118 11.63 2.01 13.83
CA TYR A 118 11.00 3.26 13.41
C TYR A 118 11.06 4.37 14.47
N GLN A 119 11.64 4.10 15.66
CA GLN A 119 11.87 5.05 16.76
C GLN A 119 10.59 5.74 17.24
N GLU A 120 9.46 5.05 17.13
CA GLU A 120 8.14 5.51 17.57
C GLU A 120 7.35 4.34 18.19
N THR A 121 6.32 4.65 18.97
CA THR A 121 5.37 3.65 19.49
C THR A 121 4.25 3.43 18.48
N HIS A 122 3.99 2.17 18.13
CA HIS A 122 2.90 1.84 17.20
C HIS A 122 1.53 2.17 17.81
N SER A 123 0.67 2.91 17.07
CA SER A 123 -0.59 3.43 17.63
C SER A 123 -1.72 2.41 17.70
N CYS A 124 -1.63 1.28 16.97
CA CYS A 124 -2.59 0.17 16.99
C CYS A 124 -1.89 -1.19 16.87
N PRO A 125 -1.08 -1.59 17.88
CA PRO A 125 -0.25 -2.80 17.81
C PRO A 125 -1.06 -4.09 17.72
N GLU A 126 -2.33 -4.08 18.15
CA GLU A 126 -3.24 -5.22 18.03
C GLU A 126 -3.49 -5.64 16.59
N LEU A 127 -3.49 -4.69 15.64
CA LEU A 127 -3.69 -4.96 14.22
C LEU A 127 -2.49 -5.62 13.54
N LEU A 128 -1.30 -5.53 14.13
CA LEU A 128 -0.11 -6.19 13.60
C LEU A 128 -0.26 -7.72 13.54
N LYS A 129 -1.06 -8.29 14.45
CA LYS A 129 -1.27 -9.75 14.56
C LYS A 129 -2.10 -10.29 13.39
N GLU A 130 -3.09 -9.53 12.90
CA GLU A 130 -3.96 -9.95 11.80
C GLU A 130 -3.42 -9.53 10.42
N THR A 131 -2.42 -8.66 10.38
CA THR A 131 -1.85 -8.16 9.13
C THR A 131 -1.17 -9.29 8.34
N VAL A 132 -1.46 -9.37 7.05
CA VAL A 132 -0.79 -10.28 6.13
C VAL A 132 0.32 -9.54 5.40
N TYR A 133 1.51 -10.12 5.40
CA TYR A 133 2.65 -9.57 4.66
C TYR A 133 2.42 -9.69 3.15
N GLY A 134 2.45 -8.56 2.46
CA GLY A 134 2.05 -8.39 1.07
C GLY A 134 3.15 -8.77 0.09
N LEU A 135 3.52 -10.03 0.05
CA LEU A 135 4.36 -10.66 -0.97
C LEU A 135 3.54 -11.76 -1.64
N PRO A 136 2.82 -11.46 -2.77
CA PRO A 136 1.87 -12.39 -3.38
C PRO A 136 2.47 -13.72 -3.83
N GLU A 137 3.75 -13.74 -4.17
CA GLU A 137 4.48 -14.94 -4.57
C GLU A 137 4.53 -15.98 -3.45
N VAL A 138 4.51 -15.52 -2.19
CA VAL A 138 4.61 -16.38 -1.00
C VAL A 138 3.25 -16.52 -0.31
N ASN A 139 2.50 -15.42 -0.18
CA ASN A 139 1.34 -15.33 0.70
C ASN A 139 0.00 -15.18 -0.05
N ARG A 140 -0.09 -15.61 -1.31
CA ARG A 140 -1.26 -15.37 -2.19
C ARG A 140 -2.60 -15.70 -1.54
N GLU A 141 -2.76 -16.88 -0.97
CA GLU A 141 -4.04 -17.30 -0.39
C GLU A 141 -4.38 -16.55 0.90
N ALA A 142 -3.37 -16.26 1.72
CA ALA A 142 -3.56 -15.44 2.91
C ALA A 142 -3.98 -14.00 2.54
N ILE A 143 -3.37 -13.41 1.49
CA ILE A 143 -3.70 -12.08 0.98
C ILE A 143 -5.15 -12.01 0.48
N ARG A 144 -5.64 -13.07 -0.19
CA ARG A 144 -7.05 -13.14 -0.65
C ARG A 144 -8.06 -13.02 0.50
N ALA A 145 -7.74 -13.60 1.64
CA ALA A 145 -8.60 -13.61 2.82
C ALA A 145 -8.40 -12.39 3.72
N ALA A 146 -7.31 -11.63 3.56
CA ALA A 146 -6.93 -10.56 4.46
C ALA A 146 -7.85 -9.34 4.38
N ARG A 147 -8.05 -8.70 5.52
CA ARG A 147 -8.61 -7.34 5.62
C ARG A 147 -7.52 -6.28 5.54
N LEU A 148 -6.31 -6.60 6.03
CA LEU A 148 -5.17 -5.71 6.05
C LEU A 148 -3.95 -6.41 5.47
N VAL A 149 -3.41 -5.83 4.39
CA VAL A 149 -2.22 -6.31 3.70
C VAL A 149 -1.14 -5.24 3.81
N ALA A 150 0.03 -5.59 4.34
CA ALA A 150 1.20 -4.71 4.41
C ALA A 150 2.17 -5.04 3.27
N CYS A 151 2.23 -4.20 2.25
CA CYS A 151 3.14 -4.39 1.12
C CYS A 151 4.60 -4.34 1.56
N ALA A 152 5.39 -5.28 1.07
CA ALA A 152 6.83 -5.29 1.27
C ALA A 152 7.49 -4.01 0.71
N GLY A 153 8.57 -3.55 1.34
CA GLY A 153 9.42 -2.51 0.78
C GLY A 153 10.20 -3.01 -0.43
N CYS A 154 10.74 -2.08 -1.23
CA CYS A 154 11.45 -2.42 -2.47
C CYS A 154 12.65 -3.36 -2.25
N TYR A 155 13.52 -3.06 -1.30
CA TYR A 155 14.65 -3.93 -0.96
C TYR A 155 14.21 -5.29 -0.40
N PRO A 156 13.31 -5.36 0.61
CA PRO A 156 12.82 -6.65 1.08
C PRO A 156 12.17 -7.49 0.01
N THR A 157 11.42 -6.88 -0.92
CA THR A 157 10.83 -7.60 -2.06
C THR A 157 11.91 -8.22 -2.94
N ALA A 158 12.90 -7.42 -3.37
CA ALA A 158 13.96 -7.88 -4.25
C ALA A 158 14.82 -8.97 -3.59
N VAL A 159 15.21 -8.78 -2.34
CA VAL A 159 16.07 -9.72 -1.59
C VAL A 159 15.35 -11.03 -1.33
N GLN A 160 14.11 -10.98 -0.84
CA GLN A 160 13.34 -12.19 -0.54
C GLN A 160 13.07 -13.01 -1.82
N LEU A 161 12.60 -12.39 -2.89
CA LEU A 161 12.34 -13.09 -4.15
C LEU A 161 13.62 -13.60 -4.81
N GLY A 162 14.74 -12.92 -4.62
CA GLY A 162 16.05 -13.36 -5.12
C GLY A 162 16.60 -14.59 -4.42
N TYR A 163 16.47 -14.65 -3.09
CA TYR A 163 17.01 -15.77 -2.30
C TYR A 163 16.05 -16.94 -2.14
N LEU A 164 14.75 -16.69 -2.08
CA LEU A 164 13.74 -17.70 -1.73
C LEU A 164 13.88 -19.00 -2.53
N PRO A 165 14.00 -18.99 -3.88
CA PRO A 165 14.12 -20.25 -4.64
C PRO A 165 15.34 -21.07 -4.26
N ALA A 166 16.47 -20.43 -3.95
CA ALA A 166 17.70 -21.12 -3.60
C ALA A 166 17.66 -21.66 -2.15
N LEU A 167 17.00 -20.93 -1.24
CA LEU A 167 16.76 -21.36 0.14
C LEU A 167 15.81 -22.56 0.17
N GLU A 168 14.71 -22.52 -0.58
CA GLU A 168 13.74 -23.62 -0.65
C GLU A 168 14.36 -24.93 -1.18
N GLN A 169 15.34 -24.81 -2.08
CA GLN A 169 16.08 -25.95 -2.59
C GLN A 169 17.26 -26.40 -1.69
N GLY A 170 17.55 -25.67 -0.61
CA GLY A 170 18.69 -25.93 0.26
C GLY A 170 20.06 -25.71 -0.40
N TRP A 171 20.11 -24.86 -1.45
CA TRP A 171 21.36 -24.60 -2.18
C TRP A 171 22.27 -23.58 -1.49
N ILE A 172 21.71 -22.76 -0.61
CA ILE A 172 22.44 -21.72 0.12
C ILE A 172 22.11 -21.77 1.60
N ASP A 173 23.07 -21.29 2.42
CA ASP A 173 22.93 -21.16 3.86
C ASP A 173 22.23 -19.86 4.22
N ASP A 174 21.17 -19.91 5.03
CA ASP A 174 20.41 -18.76 5.50
C ASP A 174 21.15 -17.91 6.55
N GLN A 175 22.25 -18.44 7.13
CA GLN A 175 23.04 -17.75 8.16
C GLN A 175 24.06 -16.76 7.55
N GLN A 176 24.35 -16.86 6.26
CA GLN A 176 25.37 -16.03 5.59
C GLN A 176 24.84 -15.46 4.26
N LEU A 177 23.82 -14.61 4.34
CA LEU A 177 23.27 -13.94 3.16
C LEU A 177 23.87 -12.53 3.01
N ILE A 178 24.38 -12.22 1.82
CA ILE A 178 24.93 -10.91 1.49
C ILE A 178 24.11 -10.31 0.34
N ALA A 179 23.43 -9.19 0.60
CA ALA A 179 22.63 -8.48 -0.39
C ALA A 179 23.19 -7.07 -0.63
N ASN A 180 23.71 -6.83 -1.83
CA ASN A 180 24.11 -5.50 -2.27
C ASN A 180 22.98 -4.87 -3.08
N CYS A 181 22.24 -3.96 -2.44
CA CYS A 181 21.04 -3.35 -3.00
C CYS A 181 21.34 -1.93 -3.48
N ALA A 182 20.87 -1.59 -4.69
CA ALA A 182 20.93 -0.24 -5.24
C ALA A 182 19.51 0.26 -5.55
N SER A 183 19.24 1.52 -5.24
CA SER A 183 17.96 2.17 -5.53
C SER A 183 18.18 3.42 -6.38
N GLY A 184 17.26 3.68 -7.32
CA GLY A 184 17.18 4.98 -7.96
C GLY A 184 16.75 6.07 -6.98
N VAL A 185 17.07 7.33 -7.27
CA VAL A 185 16.74 8.48 -6.42
C VAL A 185 15.25 8.62 -6.14
N SER A 186 14.39 8.22 -7.08
CA SER A 186 12.93 8.21 -6.90
C SER A 186 12.46 7.32 -5.75
N GLY A 187 13.27 6.34 -5.32
CA GLY A 187 12.98 5.51 -4.14
C GLY A 187 12.91 6.30 -2.83
N ALA A 188 13.57 7.45 -2.75
CA ALA A 188 13.50 8.36 -1.61
C ALA A 188 12.28 9.32 -1.64
N GLY A 189 11.47 9.27 -2.70
CA GLY A 189 10.27 10.11 -2.86
C GLY A 189 10.52 11.39 -3.64
N ARG A 190 9.47 12.24 -3.71
CA ARG A 190 9.52 13.50 -4.52
C ARG A 190 10.36 14.61 -3.93
N ALA A 191 10.69 14.52 -2.65
CA ALA A 191 11.46 15.55 -1.94
C ALA A 191 12.97 15.23 -1.88
N ALA A 192 13.42 14.18 -2.56
CA ALA A 192 14.84 13.77 -2.60
C ALA A 192 15.63 14.52 -3.67
#